data_4f5c76ec19ffeac1bc9701b7eb9544d7
#
_entry.id   4f5c76ec19ffeac1bc9701b7eb9544d7
#
_cell.length_a   1.000
_cell.length_b   1.000
_cell.length_c   1.000
_cell.angle_alpha   90.00
_cell.angle_beta   90.00
_cell.angle_gamma   90.00
#
_symmetry.space_group_name_H-M   'P 1'
#
loop_
_entity.id
_entity.type
_entity.pdbx_description
1 polymer ?
#
loop_
_entity_poly.entity_id
_entity_poly.type
_entity_poly.pdbx_seq_one_letter_code
_entity_poly.pdbx_strand_id
1 'polypeptide(L)'
;PGVLLVEAMAQTGGLLVLNSVDEPERYSTYFMKIDGVKFRQKVVPGDTLIFRLQLISPIRRGISTMKGYVFVGEKVVCEAEFMAQIVKNK
;
A
#
# COMPACT_ATOMS: atom_id res chain seq x y z
N PRO A 1 -8.48 13.18 -6.34
CA PRO A 1 -7.52 12.82 -7.37
C PRO A 1 -6.87 11.47 -7.12
N GLY A 2 -6.48 10.79 -8.21
CA GLY A 2 -5.89 9.48 -8.16
C GLY A 2 -4.59 9.41 -7.36
N VAL A 3 -3.82 10.49 -7.34
CA VAL A 3 -2.57 10.55 -6.57
C VAL A 3 -2.83 10.35 -5.08
N LEU A 4 -3.91 10.89 -4.55
CA LEU A 4 -4.28 10.72 -3.14
C LEU A 4 -4.67 9.28 -2.85
N LEU A 5 -5.29 8.57 -3.79
CA LEU A 5 -5.60 7.14 -3.62
C LEU A 5 -4.33 6.31 -3.54
N VAL A 6 -3.35 6.61 -4.38
CA VAL A 6 -2.06 5.91 -4.37
C VAL A 6 -1.34 6.16 -3.05
N GLU A 7 -1.34 7.40 -2.56
CA GLU A 7 -0.74 7.72 -1.28
C GLU A 7 -1.41 6.97 -0.13
N ALA A 8 -2.75 6.95 -0.11
CA ALA A 8 -3.50 6.24 0.92
C ALA A 8 -3.20 4.74 0.91
N MET A 9 -3.07 4.14 -0.27
CA MET A 9 -2.68 2.73 -0.39
C MET A 9 -1.28 2.51 0.17
N ALA A 10 -0.34 3.39 -0.13
CA ALA A 10 1.03 3.28 0.35
C ALA A 10 1.08 3.35 1.87
N GLN A 11 0.36 4.28 2.49
CA GLN A 11 0.28 4.39 3.95
C GLN A 11 -0.32 3.13 4.57
N THR A 12 -1.39 2.61 3.98
CA THR A 12 -2.03 1.38 4.45
C THR A 12 -1.08 0.20 4.36
N GLY A 13 -0.33 0.11 3.25
CA GLY A 13 0.67 -0.93 3.06
C GLY A 13 1.79 -0.85 4.08
N GLY A 14 2.22 0.36 4.43
CA GLY A 14 3.21 0.56 5.48
C GLY A 14 2.74 0.01 6.83
N LEU A 15 1.49 0.24 7.18
CA LEU A 15 0.90 -0.31 8.40
C LEU A 15 0.86 -1.84 8.37
N LEU A 16 0.52 -2.43 7.23
CA LEU A 16 0.50 -3.88 7.07
C LEU A 16 1.88 -4.47 7.35
N VAL A 17 2.92 -3.88 6.77
CA VAL A 17 4.29 -4.36 6.93
C VAL A 17 4.75 -4.19 8.38
N LEU A 18 4.51 -3.04 9.00
CA LEU A 18 4.90 -2.79 10.37
C LEU A 18 4.17 -3.71 11.35
N ASN A 19 2.95 -4.13 11.03
CA ASN A 19 2.22 -5.08 11.87
C ASN A 19 2.82 -6.49 11.86
N SER A 20 3.67 -6.78 10.89
CA SER A 20 4.30 -8.10 10.76
C SER A 20 5.61 -8.22 11.52
N VAL A 21 6.09 -7.15 12.15
CA VAL A 21 7.34 -7.13 12.90
C VAL A 21 7.08 -6.90 14.39
N ASP A 22 7.99 -7.41 15.23
CA ASP A 22 7.97 -7.10 16.66
C ASP A 22 8.46 -5.66 16.87
N GLU A 23 7.85 -4.96 17.81
CA GLU A 23 8.22 -3.59 18.15
C GLU A 23 8.22 -2.68 16.91
N PRO A 24 7.06 -2.50 16.25
CA PRO A 24 6.99 -1.70 15.01
C PRO A 24 7.48 -0.26 15.17
N GLU A 25 7.45 0.29 16.36
CA GLU A 25 7.96 1.64 16.65
C GLU A 25 9.45 1.77 16.43
N ARG A 26 10.19 0.67 16.34
CA ARG A 26 11.62 0.66 16.08
C ARG A 26 11.98 0.66 14.60
N TYR A 27 10.98 0.63 13.74
CA TYR A 27 11.19 0.52 12.30
C TYR A 27 10.60 1.72 11.57
N SER A 28 11.23 2.06 10.46
CA SER A 28 10.71 3.02 9.51
C SER A 28 10.50 2.34 8.17
N THR A 29 9.49 2.77 7.43
CA THR A 29 9.19 2.24 6.12
C THR A 29 9.50 3.30 5.07
N TYR A 30 10.29 2.92 4.06
CA TYR A 30 10.63 3.78 2.92
C TYR A 30 10.11 3.14 1.65
N PHE A 31 9.31 3.87 0.89
CA PHE A 31 8.83 3.38 -0.40
C PHE A 31 9.90 3.59 -1.45
N MET A 32 10.33 2.48 -2.06
CA MET A 32 11.39 2.49 -3.07
C MET A 32 10.83 2.64 -4.47
N LYS A 33 9.63 2.13 -4.70
CA LYS A 33 9.06 2.06 -6.04
C LYS A 33 7.55 1.91 -5.96
N ILE A 34 6.86 2.60 -6.85
CA ILE A 34 5.43 2.43 -7.09
C ILE A 34 5.30 2.14 -8.58
N ASP A 35 4.65 1.03 -8.92
CA ASP A 35 4.59 0.54 -10.30
C ASP A 35 3.18 0.05 -10.63
N GLY A 36 2.90 -0.09 -11.92
CA GLY A 36 1.64 -0.66 -12.38
C GLY A 36 0.40 0.08 -11.91
N VAL A 37 0.50 1.41 -11.72
CA VAL A 37 -0.65 2.21 -11.30
C VAL A 37 -1.68 2.24 -12.40
N LYS A 38 -2.91 1.81 -12.07
CA LYS A 38 -4.03 1.81 -13.01
C LYS A 38 -5.24 2.45 -12.36
N PHE A 39 -5.76 3.49 -12.99
CA PHE A 39 -7.01 4.13 -12.59
C PHE A 39 -8.10 3.63 -13.52
N ARG A 40 -9.00 2.80 -12.98
CA ARG A 40 -9.99 2.11 -13.81
C ARG A 40 -11.32 2.83 -13.90
N GLN A 41 -11.69 3.53 -12.82
CA GLN A 41 -12.95 4.23 -12.76
C GLN A 41 -12.82 5.52 -11.96
N LYS A 42 -13.71 6.46 -12.27
CA LYS A 42 -13.78 7.72 -11.56
C LYS A 42 -14.38 7.51 -10.18
N VAL A 43 -13.78 8.15 -9.19
CA VAL A 43 -14.30 8.20 -7.82
C VAL A 43 -14.92 9.57 -7.61
N VAL A 44 -16.12 9.60 -7.04
CA VAL A 44 -16.86 10.85 -6.81
C VAL A 44 -17.00 11.08 -5.30
N PRO A 45 -17.22 12.34 -4.89
CA PRO A 45 -17.48 12.63 -3.47
C PRO A 45 -18.66 11.83 -2.94
N GLY A 46 -18.52 11.29 -1.74
CA GLY A 46 -19.52 10.43 -1.12
C GLY A 46 -19.30 8.94 -1.32
N ASP A 47 -18.40 8.54 -2.22
CA ASP A 47 -18.04 7.14 -2.38
C ASP A 47 -17.30 6.64 -1.15
N THR A 48 -17.64 5.43 -0.70
CA THR A 48 -16.90 4.75 0.34
C THR A 48 -15.79 3.93 -0.30
N LEU A 49 -14.55 4.20 0.12
CA LEU A 49 -13.38 3.52 -0.42
C LEU A 49 -12.91 2.41 0.51
N ILE A 50 -12.70 1.24 -0.07
CA ILE A 50 -12.13 0.10 0.65
C ILE A 50 -10.77 -0.20 0.05
N PHE A 51 -9.73 -0.22 0.90
CA PHE A 51 -8.37 -0.53 0.50
C PHE A 51 -8.04 -1.97 0.86
N ARG A 52 -7.49 -2.69 -0.11
CA ARG A 52 -6.99 -4.04 0.11
C ARG A 52 -5.53 -4.09 -0.29
N LEU A 53 -4.65 -4.39 0.66
CA LEU A 53 -3.23 -4.53 0.44
C LEU A 53 -2.82 -5.97 0.70
N GLN A 54 -1.97 -6.50 -0.14
CA GLN A 54 -1.55 -7.89 -0.08
C GLN A 54 -0.05 -8.01 -0.35
N LEU A 55 0.65 -8.71 0.53
CA LEU A 55 2.05 -9.05 0.27
C LEU A 55 2.11 -10.04 -0.87
N ILE A 56 2.90 -9.72 -1.91
CA ILE A 56 3.06 -10.60 -3.08
C ILE A 56 4.08 -11.69 -2.76
N SER A 57 5.09 -11.35 -1.97
CA SER A 57 6.15 -12.29 -1.61
C SER A 57 6.56 -12.07 -0.16
N PRO A 58 7.20 -13.07 0.48
CA PRO A 58 7.73 -12.87 1.83
C PRO A 58 8.69 -11.70 1.89
N ILE A 59 8.74 -11.03 3.04
CA ILE A 59 9.68 -9.95 3.27
C ILE A 59 11.10 -10.54 3.32
N ARG A 60 11.99 -10.02 2.49
CA ARG A 60 13.38 -10.47 2.41
C ARG A 60 14.30 -9.28 2.53
N ARG A 61 15.28 -9.38 3.44
CA ARG A 61 16.27 -8.31 3.68
C ARG A 61 15.62 -6.96 3.92
N GLY A 62 14.48 -6.97 4.59
CA GLY A 62 13.72 -5.76 4.86
C GLY A 62 12.95 -5.22 3.67
N ILE A 63 12.93 -5.90 2.53
CA ILE A 63 12.20 -5.46 1.35
C ILE A 63 10.88 -6.21 1.24
N SER A 64 9.79 -5.45 1.12
CA SER A 64 8.45 -6.01 0.91
C SER A 64 7.90 -5.55 -0.43
N THR A 65 7.20 -6.44 -1.10
CA THR A 65 6.48 -6.15 -2.34
C THR A 65 5.00 -6.42 -2.09
N MET A 66 4.18 -5.41 -2.37
CA MET A 66 2.75 -5.46 -2.10
C MET A 66 1.95 -5.06 -3.33
N LYS A 67 0.75 -5.61 -3.43
CA LYS A 67 -0.23 -5.15 -4.41
C LYS A 67 -1.41 -4.55 -3.66
N GLY A 68 -1.84 -3.38 -4.11
CA GLY A 68 -2.94 -2.66 -3.51
C GLY A 68 -4.09 -2.47 -4.48
N TYR A 69 -5.29 -2.56 -3.94
CA TYR A 69 -6.53 -2.33 -4.69
C TYR A 69 -7.40 -1.36 -3.89
N VAL A 70 -8.06 -0.47 -4.61
CA VAL A 70 -9.11 0.37 -4.03
C VAL A 70 -10.44 -0.03 -4.67
N PHE A 71 -11.42 -0.29 -3.82
CA PHE A 71 -12.77 -0.69 -4.24
C PHE A 71 -13.78 0.39 -3.90
N VAL A 72 -14.74 0.56 -4.79
CA VAL A 72 -16.01 1.23 -4.48
C VAL A 72 -17.08 0.18 -4.72
N GLY A 73 -17.72 -0.27 -3.63
CA GLY A 73 -18.59 -1.43 -3.70
C GLY A 73 -17.78 -2.66 -4.12
N GLU A 74 -18.20 -3.34 -5.18
CA GLU A 74 -17.52 -4.53 -5.70
C GLU A 74 -16.56 -4.21 -6.85
N LYS A 75 -16.43 -2.93 -7.22
CA LYS A 75 -15.62 -2.53 -8.36
C LYS A 75 -14.26 -2.04 -7.95
N VAL A 76 -13.22 -2.52 -8.62
CA VAL A 76 -11.85 -2.01 -8.47
C VAL A 76 -11.76 -0.70 -9.24
N VAL A 77 -11.48 0.38 -8.53
CA VAL A 77 -11.34 1.71 -9.14
C VAL A 77 -9.88 2.12 -9.34
N CYS A 78 -8.98 1.53 -8.56
CA CYS A 78 -7.55 1.81 -8.68
C CYS A 78 -6.76 0.59 -8.21
N GLU A 79 -5.59 0.37 -8.81
CA GLU A 79 -4.64 -0.66 -8.35
C GLU A 79 -3.22 -0.19 -8.58
N ALA A 80 -2.29 -0.70 -7.77
CA ALA A 80 -0.87 -0.39 -7.87
C ALA A 80 -0.04 -1.44 -7.16
N GLU A 81 1.23 -1.54 -7.54
CA GLU A 81 2.22 -2.34 -6.83
C GLU A 81 3.19 -1.42 -6.13
N PHE A 82 3.59 -1.82 -4.92
CA PHE A 82 4.51 -1.06 -4.09
C PHE A 82 5.69 -1.92 -3.66
N MET A 83 6.87 -1.33 -3.68
CA MET A 83 8.05 -1.92 -3.08
C MET A 83 8.53 -0.98 -1.98
N ALA A 84 8.68 -1.52 -0.78
CA ALA A 84 9.09 -0.74 0.37
C ALA A 84 10.22 -1.42 1.12
N GLN A 85 11.06 -0.63 1.76
CA GLN A 85 12.13 -1.12 2.63
C GLN A 85 11.80 -0.77 4.06
N ILE A 86 11.95 -1.76 4.95
CA ILE A 86 11.82 -1.57 6.38
C ILE A 86 13.23 -1.42 6.94
N VAL A 87 13.46 -0.34 7.66
CA VAL A 87 14.76 -0.06 8.26
C VAL A 87 14.59 0.07 9.76
N LYS A 88 15.45 -0.60 10.52
CA LYS A 88 15.44 -0.49 11.97
C LYS A 88 16.05 0.83 12.39
N ASN A 89 15.32 1.57 13.21
CA ASN A 89 15.82 2.81 13.81
C ASN A 89 16.82 2.49 14.90
N LYS A 90 17.80 3.35 15.03
CA LYS A 90 18.78 3.19 16.11
C LYS A 90 18.22 3.53 17.47
#